data_f6cb691aba490b133d8e7a2baaf5b83c
#
_entry.id   f6cb691aba490b133d8e7a2baaf5b83c
#
_cell.length_a   1.000
_cell.length_b   1.000
_cell.length_c   1.000
_cell.angle_alpha   90.00
_cell.angle_beta   90.00
_cell.angle_gamma   90.00
#
_symmetry.space_group_name_H-M   'P 1'
#
loop_
_entity.id
_entity.type
_entity.pdbx_description
1 polymer ?
#
loop_
_entity_poly.entity_id
_entity_poly.type
_entity_poly.pdbx_seq_one_letter_code
_entity_poly.pdbx_strand_id
1 'polypeptide(L)'
;MAAKASFNWIDPLLLDQQLTEEERMVRDSAEQFAADKLAPRVLEAFRHEKTDPAIFREMGETGLLGATIPEAYGGSGLNYVCYGLIAREVERIDSGYRSMMSVQSSLVMVPINEFGSEATKQKYLSLIHI
;
A
#
# COMPACT_ATOMS: atom_id res chain seq x y z
N MET A 1 23.23 -0.89 37.09
CA MET A 1 21.92 -1.61 37.15
C MET A 1 21.35 -1.56 35.75
N ALA A 2 21.10 -2.72 35.12
CA ALA A 2 20.44 -2.76 33.84
C ALA A 2 18.98 -2.26 34.03
N ALA A 3 18.54 -1.31 33.22
CA ALA A 3 17.17 -0.84 33.25
C ALA A 3 16.24 -2.04 33.00
N LYS A 4 15.21 -2.23 33.84
CA LYS A 4 14.18 -3.23 33.60
C LYS A 4 13.52 -2.91 32.26
N ALA A 5 13.54 -3.85 31.31
CA ALA A 5 12.81 -3.74 30.06
C ALA A 5 11.32 -3.53 30.40
N SER A 6 10.74 -2.42 29.93
CA SER A 6 9.31 -2.17 30.04
C SER A 6 8.61 -2.81 28.85
N PHE A 7 7.54 -3.55 29.10
CA PHE A 7 6.73 -4.15 28.01
C PHE A 7 5.89 -3.07 27.32
N ASN A 8 5.99 -2.99 26.00
CA ASN A 8 5.22 -2.06 25.20
C ASN A 8 3.99 -2.77 24.60
N TRP A 9 2.81 -2.47 25.11
CA TRP A 9 1.55 -3.07 24.66
C TRP A 9 1.14 -2.69 23.23
N ILE A 10 1.61 -1.53 22.74
CA ILE A 10 1.30 -1.03 21.39
C ILE A 10 2.19 -1.73 20.36
N ASP A 11 3.45 -1.99 20.73
CA ASP A 11 4.43 -2.69 19.90
C ASP A 11 5.18 -3.73 20.74
N PRO A 12 4.52 -4.86 21.07
CA PRO A 12 5.07 -5.88 21.97
C PRO A 12 6.31 -6.59 21.43
N LEU A 13 6.48 -6.60 20.10
CA LEU A 13 7.62 -7.21 19.40
C LEU A 13 8.67 -6.19 18.98
N LEU A 14 8.47 -4.92 19.33
CA LEU A 14 9.36 -3.80 18.98
C LEU A 14 9.63 -3.73 17.46
N LEU A 15 8.60 -3.97 16.65
CA LEU A 15 8.70 -3.98 15.20
C LEU A 15 9.03 -2.60 14.64
N ASP A 16 8.49 -1.54 15.25
CA ASP A 16 8.76 -0.17 14.82
C ASP A 16 10.24 0.20 14.89
N GLN A 17 10.96 -0.36 15.88
CA GLN A 17 12.39 -0.14 16.03
C GLN A 17 13.23 -0.84 14.95
N GLN A 18 12.66 -1.83 14.28
CA GLN A 18 13.33 -2.59 13.22
C GLN A 18 13.17 -1.95 11.84
N LEU A 19 12.22 -1.02 11.70
CA LEU A 19 11.97 -0.31 10.45
C LEU A 19 13.04 0.75 10.19
N THR A 20 13.42 0.88 8.92
CA THR A 20 14.23 2.00 8.44
C THR A 20 13.42 3.30 8.48
N GLU A 21 14.08 4.44 8.30
CA GLU A 21 13.42 5.74 8.21
C GLU A 21 12.48 5.82 7.00
N GLU A 22 12.90 5.29 5.85
CA GLU A 22 12.09 5.19 4.65
C GLU A 22 10.82 4.34 4.87
N GLU A 23 10.95 3.17 5.48
CA GLU A 23 9.82 2.29 5.79
C GLU A 23 8.81 2.95 6.74
N ARG A 24 9.29 3.72 7.73
CA ARG A 24 8.41 4.52 8.59
C ARG A 24 7.68 5.61 7.82
N MET A 25 8.39 6.35 6.96
CA MET A 25 7.77 7.38 6.12
C MET A 25 6.67 6.81 5.22
N VAL A 26 6.93 5.66 4.60
CA VAL A 26 5.94 4.97 3.76
C VAL A 26 4.71 4.54 4.58
N ARG A 27 4.94 3.95 5.76
CA ARG A 27 3.85 3.60 6.69
C ARG A 27 3.00 4.82 7.05
N ASP A 28 3.64 5.90 7.50
CA ASP A 28 2.95 7.10 7.99
C ASP A 28 2.16 7.77 6.86
N SER A 29 2.69 7.79 5.64
CA SER A 29 1.98 8.28 4.45
C SER A 29 0.77 7.42 4.12
N ALA A 30 0.90 6.10 4.20
CA ALA A 30 -0.21 5.17 3.96
C ALA A 30 -1.29 5.29 5.05
N GLU A 31 -0.91 5.43 6.32
CA GLU A 31 -1.83 5.66 7.44
C GLU A 31 -2.62 6.96 7.25
N GLN A 32 -1.94 8.05 6.90
CA GLN A 32 -2.60 9.34 6.64
C GLN A 32 -3.57 9.25 5.46
N PHE A 33 -3.14 8.65 4.35
CA PHE A 33 -4.04 8.45 3.19
C PHE A 33 -5.28 7.63 3.58
N ALA A 34 -5.09 6.52 4.28
CA ALA A 34 -6.17 5.65 4.71
C ALA A 34 -7.17 6.37 5.63
N ALA A 35 -6.67 7.16 6.59
CA ALA A 35 -7.50 7.95 7.50
C ALA A 35 -8.26 9.07 6.77
N ASP A 36 -7.61 9.78 5.85
CA ASP A 36 -8.18 10.97 5.22
C ASP A 36 -9.08 10.64 4.01
N LYS A 37 -8.75 9.58 3.27
CA LYS A 37 -9.41 9.26 1.99
C LYS A 37 -10.31 8.03 2.06
N LEU A 38 -9.93 7.00 2.79
CA LEU A 38 -10.68 5.75 2.84
C LEU A 38 -11.69 5.71 3.99
N ALA A 39 -11.29 6.05 5.20
CA ALA A 39 -12.14 5.97 6.38
C ALA A 39 -13.46 6.76 6.26
N PRO A 40 -13.50 7.97 5.69
CA PRO A 40 -14.75 8.70 5.53
C PRO A 40 -15.75 8.07 4.57
N ARG A 41 -15.27 7.21 3.64
CA ARG A 41 -16.09 6.61 2.57
C ARG A 41 -16.59 5.21 2.91
N VAL A 42 -15.90 4.48 3.80
CA VAL A 42 -16.11 3.04 4.00
C VAL A 42 -17.52 2.72 4.49
N LEU A 43 -18.08 3.52 5.41
CA LEU A 43 -19.39 3.25 6.00
C LEU A 43 -20.51 3.35 4.96
N GLU A 44 -20.50 4.38 4.13
CA GLU A 44 -21.49 4.57 3.08
C GLU A 44 -21.30 3.56 1.93
N ALA A 45 -20.04 3.24 1.60
CA ALA A 45 -19.73 2.19 0.62
C ALA A 45 -20.31 0.84 1.07
N PHE A 46 -20.11 0.47 2.33
CA PHE A 46 -20.64 -0.76 2.93
C PHE A 46 -22.18 -0.77 2.93
N ARG A 47 -22.82 0.31 3.41
CA ARG A 47 -24.28 0.40 3.51
C ARG A 47 -25.00 0.29 2.17
N HIS A 48 -24.40 0.85 1.13
CA HIS A 48 -25.01 0.96 -0.19
C HIS A 48 -24.43 -0.02 -1.22
N GLU A 49 -23.53 -0.92 -0.78
CA GLU A 49 -22.85 -1.89 -1.65
C GLU A 49 -22.23 -1.23 -2.90
N LYS A 50 -21.58 -0.05 -2.68
CA LYS A 50 -20.98 0.76 -3.76
C LYS A 50 -19.57 1.15 -3.38
N THR A 51 -18.66 1.08 -4.34
CA THR A 51 -17.30 1.58 -4.21
C THR A 51 -17.11 2.78 -5.14
N ASP A 52 -16.48 3.83 -4.61
CA ASP A 52 -16.10 4.99 -5.42
C ASP A 52 -14.86 4.64 -6.28
N PRO A 53 -14.98 4.61 -7.63
CA PRO A 53 -13.85 4.30 -8.49
C PRO A 53 -12.68 5.30 -8.37
N ALA A 54 -12.93 6.53 -7.89
CA ALA A 54 -11.90 7.54 -7.70
C ALA A 54 -10.83 7.09 -6.69
N ILE A 55 -11.20 6.24 -5.71
CA ILE A 55 -10.25 5.67 -4.73
C ILE A 55 -9.07 4.99 -5.43
N PHE A 56 -9.33 4.27 -6.52
CA PHE A 56 -8.29 3.55 -7.25
C PHE A 56 -7.26 4.51 -7.86
N ARG A 57 -7.72 5.59 -8.45
CA ARG A 57 -6.86 6.65 -9.00
C ARG A 57 -6.08 7.35 -7.88
N GLU A 58 -6.74 7.72 -6.81
CA GLU A 58 -6.11 8.37 -5.65
C GLU A 58 -5.01 7.50 -5.03
N MET A 59 -5.22 6.17 -4.94
CA MET A 59 -4.17 5.23 -4.52
C MET A 59 -2.98 5.19 -5.50
N GLY A 60 -3.26 5.25 -6.81
CA GLY A 60 -2.21 5.30 -7.83
C GLY A 60 -1.37 6.57 -7.73
N GLU A 61 -2.02 7.73 -7.65
CA GLU A 61 -1.37 9.04 -7.54
C GLU A 61 -0.48 9.18 -6.30
N THR A 62 -0.81 8.48 -5.22
CA THR A 62 -0.04 8.47 -3.97
C THR A 62 1.02 7.37 -3.90
N GLY A 63 1.20 6.56 -4.97
CA GLY A 63 2.19 5.49 -5.01
C GLY A 63 1.83 4.23 -4.22
N LEU A 64 0.59 4.10 -3.75
CA LEU A 64 0.13 2.92 -3.01
C LEU A 64 -0.14 1.73 -3.94
N LEU A 65 -0.38 1.99 -5.23
CA LEU A 65 -0.42 0.95 -6.26
C LEU A 65 0.94 0.80 -6.91
N GLY A 66 1.36 -0.45 -7.13
CA GLY A 66 2.64 -0.73 -7.77
C GLY A 66 3.86 -0.30 -6.93
N ALA A 67 3.75 -0.32 -5.60
CA ALA A 67 4.83 0.10 -4.70
C ALA A 67 6.16 -0.62 -4.96
N THR A 68 6.13 -1.91 -5.33
CA THR A 68 7.32 -2.73 -5.62
C THR A 68 7.72 -2.74 -7.10
N ILE A 69 6.96 -2.09 -7.98
CA ILE A 69 7.28 -2.00 -9.41
C ILE A 69 8.42 -0.99 -9.60
N PRO A 70 9.39 -1.28 -10.49
CA PRO A 70 10.49 -0.36 -10.75
C PRO A 70 10.03 1.03 -11.21
N GLU A 71 10.76 2.06 -10.81
CA GLU A 71 10.50 3.46 -11.20
C GLU A 71 10.48 3.67 -12.73
N ALA A 72 11.29 2.90 -13.46
CA ALA A 72 11.31 2.93 -14.92
C ALA A 72 9.96 2.61 -15.57
N TYR A 73 9.07 1.95 -14.85
CA TYR A 73 7.70 1.63 -15.28
C TYR A 73 6.64 2.41 -14.49
N GLY A 74 7.03 3.44 -13.77
CA GLY A 74 6.12 4.30 -13.01
C GLY A 74 5.79 3.81 -11.60
N GLY A 75 6.40 2.72 -11.13
CA GLY A 75 6.28 2.26 -9.75
C GLY A 75 7.16 3.07 -8.79
N SER A 76 7.10 2.73 -7.51
CA SER A 76 7.90 3.41 -6.46
C SER A 76 9.21 2.71 -6.12
N GLY A 77 9.48 1.52 -6.67
CA GLY A 77 10.73 0.77 -6.46
C GLY A 77 10.97 0.34 -5.01
N LEU A 78 9.94 0.33 -4.18
CA LEU A 78 10.04 0.04 -2.74
C LEU A 78 10.19 -1.46 -2.47
N ASN A 79 10.70 -1.78 -1.28
CA ASN A 79 10.82 -3.14 -0.82
C ASN A 79 9.47 -3.76 -0.36
N TYR A 80 9.45 -5.08 -0.12
CA TYR A 80 8.23 -5.77 0.31
C TYR A 80 7.82 -5.45 1.75
N VAL A 81 8.71 -4.93 2.60
CA VAL A 81 8.36 -4.43 3.93
C VAL A 81 7.46 -3.20 3.78
N CYS A 82 7.84 -2.26 2.93
CA CYS A 82 7.00 -1.10 2.61
C CYS A 82 5.63 -1.53 2.07
N TYR A 83 5.59 -2.48 1.14
CA TYR A 83 4.33 -3.02 0.62
C TYR A 83 3.44 -3.62 1.73
N GLY A 84 4.04 -4.39 2.65
CA GLY A 84 3.33 -4.94 3.81
C GLY A 84 2.79 -3.87 4.76
N LEU A 85 3.55 -2.80 4.99
CA LEU A 85 3.14 -1.67 5.80
C LEU A 85 1.97 -0.91 5.17
N ILE A 86 2.03 -0.64 3.86
CA ILE A 86 0.92 -0.05 3.10
C ILE A 86 -0.33 -0.92 3.22
N ALA A 87 -0.19 -2.23 2.97
CA ALA A 87 -1.30 -3.17 3.05
C ALA A 87 -1.94 -3.17 4.44
N ARG A 88 -1.15 -3.12 5.52
CA ARG A 88 -1.61 -3.06 6.90
C ARG A 88 -2.45 -1.81 7.18
N GLU A 89 -2.01 -0.65 6.73
CA GLU A 89 -2.72 0.59 6.99
C GLU A 89 -4.04 0.68 6.21
N VAL A 90 -4.06 0.20 4.97
CA VAL A 90 -5.30 0.10 4.18
C VAL A 90 -6.26 -0.93 4.79
N GLU A 91 -5.76 -2.13 5.19
CA GLU A 91 -6.55 -3.19 5.85
C GLU A 91 -7.21 -2.69 7.15
N ARG A 92 -6.54 -1.82 7.89
CA ARG A 92 -7.08 -1.24 9.13
C ARG A 92 -8.40 -0.51 8.90
N ILE A 93 -8.63 0.01 7.69
CA ILE A 93 -9.87 0.70 7.33
C ILE A 93 -10.87 -0.30 6.74
N ASP A 94 -10.46 -1.07 5.72
CA ASP A 94 -11.34 -2.01 5.05
C ASP A 94 -10.58 -3.06 4.24
N SER A 95 -10.94 -4.32 4.43
CA SER A 95 -10.36 -5.46 3.70
C SER A 95 -10.65 -5.43 2.19
N GLY A 96 -11.77 -4.86 1.76
CA GLY A 96 -12.12 -4.71 0.36
C GLY A 96 -11.16 -3.76 -0.36
N TYR A 97 -10.88 -2.62 0.25
CA TYR A 97 -9.88 -1.67 -0.28
C TYR A 97 -8.49 -2.27 -0.33
N ARG A 98 -8.07 -3.00 0.71
CA ARG A 98 -6.79 -3.70 0.70
C ARG A 98 -6.76 -4.80 -0.36
N SER A 99 -7.85 -5.56 -0.54
CA SER A 99 -7.94 -6.58 -1.60
C SER A 99 -7.80 -5.96 -2.98
N MET A 100 -8.50 -4.86 -3.26
CA MET A 100 -8.40 -4.12 -4.52
C MET A 100 -6.97 -3.68 -4.79
N MET A 101 -6.30 -3.09 -3.80
CA MET A 101 -4.90 -2.68 -3.88
C MET A 101 -3.99 -3.88 -4.17
N SER A 102 -4.17 -5.00 -3.46
CA SER A 102 -3.34 -6.19 -3.59
C SER A 102 -3.51 -6.86 -4.95
N VAL A 103 -4.75 -6.98 -5.44
CA VAL A 103 -5.02 -7.57 -6.76
C VAL A 103 -4.28 -6.78 -7.83
N GLN A 104 -4.41 -5.47 -7.83
CA GLN A 104 -3.73 -4.63 -8.82
C GLN A 104 -2.21 -4.74 -8.70
N SER A 105 -1.65 -4.54 -7.51
CA SER A 105 -0.21 -4.50 -7.31
C SER A 105 0.45 -5.86 -7.48
N SER A 106 -0.08 -6.90 -6.82
CA SER A 106 0.58 -8.20 -6.73
C SER A 106 0.16 -9.18 -7.82
N LEU A 107 -1.11 -9.23 -8.19
CA LEU A 107 -1.63 -10.22 -9.15
C LEU A 107 -1.65 -9.72 -10.59
N VAL A 108 -1.62 -8.41 -10.82
CA VAL A 108 -1.59 -7.84 -12.16
C VAL A 108 -0.20 -7.30 -12.49
N MET A 109 0.28 -6.31 -11.72
CA MET A 109 1.52 -5.60 -12.06
C MET A 109 2.78 -6.45 -11.89
N VAL A 110 2.92 -7.18 -10.78
CA VAL A 110 4.10 -8.03 -10.54
C VAL A 110 4.25 -9.10 -11.63
N PRO A 111 3.23 -9.90 -12.00
CA PRO A 111 3.37 -10.84 -13.11
C PRO A 111 3.72 -10.19 -14.45
N ILE A 112 3.18 -9.01 -14.75
CA ILE A 112 3.57 -8.28 -15.96
C ILE A 112 5.03 -7.86 -15.89
N ASN A 113 5.49 -7.38 -14.74
CA ASN A 113 6.89 -7.00 -14.54
C ASN A 113 7.84 -8.19 -14.67
N GLU A 114 7.50 -9.34 -14.08
CA GLU A 114 8.38 -10.51 -14.06
C GLU A 114 8.41 -11.28 -15.40
N PHE A 115 7.24 -11.44 -16.02
CA PHE A 115 7.07 -12.35 -17.14
C PHE A 115 6.68 -11.67 -18.46
N GLY A 116 6.30 -10.40 -18.42
CA GLY A 116 5.88 -9.65 -19.61
C GLY A 116 7.06 -9.29 -20.51
N SER A 117 6.82 -9.21 -21.83
CA SER A 117 7.75 -8.60 -22.76
C SER A 117 7.93 -7.12 -22.47
N GLU A 118 9.04 -6.52 -22.92
CA GLU A 118 9.28 -5.07 -22.73
C GLU A 118 8.12 -4.23 -23.28
N ALA A 119 7.60 -4.58 -24.44
CA ALA A 119 6.44 -3.91 -25.03
C ALA A 119 5.19 -4.03 -24.14
N THR A 120 4.99 -5.16 -23.47
CA THR A 120 3.88 -5.36 -22.52
C THR A 120 4.09 -4.52 -21.26
N LYS A 121 5.30 -4.49 -20.72
CA LYS A 121 5.62 -3.67 -19.54
C LYS A 121 5.40 -2.20 -19.81
N GLN A 122 5.93 -1.68 -20.90
CA GLN A 122 5.76 -0.29 -21.30
C GLN A 122 4.28 0.07 -21.52
N LYS A 123 3.51 -0.82 -22.08
CA LYS A 123 2.10 -0.57 -22.35
C LYS A 123 1.23 -0.58 -21.10
N TYR A 124 1.44 -1.54 -20.20
CA TYR A 124 0.50 -1.81 -19.11
C TYR A 124 0.97 -1.34 -17.73
N LEU A 125 2.27 -1.29 -17.46
CA LEU A 125 2.77 -0.80 -16.18
C LEU A 125 2.79 0.74 -16.14
N SER A 126 3.02 1.41 -17.26
CA SER A 126 2.95 2.87 -17.34
C SER A 126 1.52 3.44 -17.10
N LEU A 127 0.50 2.58 -17.10
CA LEU A 127 -0.90 2.95 -16.88
C LEU A 127 -1.32 2.87 -15.40
N ILE A 128 -0.39 2.71 -14.48
CA ILE A 128 -0.65 2.62 -13.01
C ILE A 128 -1.42 3.85 -12.50
N HIS A 129 -1.23 4.98 -13.14
CA HIS A 129 -1.75 6.28 -12.69
C HIS A 129 -2.98 6.77 -13.49
N ILE A 130 -3.60 5.91 -14.29
CA ILE A 130 -4.78 6.29 -15.08
C ILE A 130 -6.07 5.93 -14.39
#